data_4ac9130ba0dfe79930919256f89b334a
#
_entry.id   4ac9130ba0dfe79930919256f89b334a
#
_cell.length_a   1.000
_cell.length_b   1.000
_cell.length_c   1.000
_cell.angle_alpha   90.00
_cell.angle_beta   90.00
_cell.angle_gamma   90.00
#
_symmetry.space_group_name_H-M   'P 1'
#
loop_
_entity.id
_entity.type
_entity.pdbx_description
1 polymer ?
#
loop_
_entity_poly.entity_id
_entity_poly.type
_entity_poly.pdbx_seq_one_letter_code
_entity_poly.pdbx_strand_id
1 'polypeptide(L)'
;MHILLVSDAWHPQINGVVRTLDTTRAIVEEKGHTFSRITPDQFRINMPMPMYKEIGLALFWPGAVSRRIKAIIREKGAIDAIHVATEGPLGMAARAFCQRNKIPFTTSFHTKLAEYINERTGIPARWLWRWLEWFHRPAQRVLVTNQGMADELASFGIKHTHLWPRGVDLELFHPSKKPSQHVADLQRPVFVYVGRVAVEKNIESFLQLDLPGTKMIVGSGPSYDSLKAKYTDAVFTGPLHGDELAGAYAVSDVFVFPSKTDTFGLVLLEACAAGTPVAAFPVTGPKDVITDPAVGTLSEDLQAACLQSLELTSEAARTYAEGFSWDAATQTFLDALERTSVTGNED
;
A
#
# COMPACT_ATOMS: atom_id res chain seq x y z
N MET A 1 -8.44 -24.10 0.27
CA MET A 1 -7.17 -24.03 1.00
C MET A 1 -7.35 -23.29 2.32
N HIS A 2 -6.58 -23.65 3.32
CA HIS A 2 -6.48 -22.90 4.57
C HIS A 2 -5.17 -22.07 4.56
N ILE A 3 -5.29 -20.76 4.45
CA ILE A 3 -4.16 -19.84 4.33
C ILE A 3 -3.94 -19.14 5.68
N LEU A 4 -2.70 -19.16 6.15
CA LEU A 4 -2.27 -18.39 7.31
C LEU A 4 -1.50 -17.15 6.88
N LEU A 5 -2.04 -15.97 7.18
CA LEU A 5 -1.35 -14.67 7.07
C LEU A 5 -0.70 -14.32 8.40
N VAL A 6 0.57 -13.89 8.36
CA VAL A 6 1.23 -13.24 9.50
C VAL A 6 1.68 -11.85 9.10
N SER A 7 1.21 -10.83 9.83
CA SER A 7 1.49 -9.43 9.52
C SER A 7 1.59 -8.57 10.78
N ASP A 8 2.57 -7.66 10.82
CA ASP A 8 2.66 -6.59 11.82
C ASP A 8 1.82 -5.37 11.43
N ALA A 9 1.36 -5.29 10.17
CA ALA A 9 0.45 -4.28 9.68
C ALA A 9 -0.99 -4.84 9.64
N TRP A 10 -1.87 -4.30 10.48
CA TRP A 10 -3.29 -4.65 10.54
C TRP A 10 -4.11 -3.52 11.18
N HIS A 11 -5.43 -3.63 11.13
CA HIS A 11 -6.31 -2.68 11.82
C HIS A 11 -5.93 -2.51 13.32
N PRO A 12 -6.05 -1.30 13.88
CA PRO A 12 -6.67 -0.09 13.34
C PRO A 12 -5.75 0.80 12.47
N GLN A 13 -4.60 0.33 12.02
CA GLN A 13 -3.73 1.11 11.14
C GLN A 13 -4.42 1.37 9.79
N ILE A 14 -4.31 2.61 9.30
CA ILE A 14 -4.86 3.02 7.99
C ILE A 14 -3.69 3.26 7.04
N ASN A 15 -3.37 2.26 6.22
CA ASN A 15 -2.34 2.36 5.19
C ASN A 15 -2.59 1.37 4.06
N GLY A 16 -1.85 1.53 2.95
CA GLY A 16 -2.00 0.70 1.75
C GLY A 16 -1.73 -0.80 1.98
N VAL A 17 -0.86 -1.15 2.94
CA VAL A 17 -0.57 -2.55 3.27
C VAL A 17 -1.79 -3.21 3.91
N VAL A 18 -2.35 -2.59 4.94
CA VAL A 18 -3.56 -3.09 5.63
C VAL A 18 -4.71 -3.23 4.65
N ARG A 19 -4.95 -2.20 3.82
CA ARG A 19 -6.01 -2.24 2.81
C ARG A 19 -5.81 -3.39 1.82
N THR A 20 -4.59 -3.59 1.32
CA THR A 20 -4.28 -4.69 0.40
C THR A 20 -4.54 -6.05 1.04
N LEU A 21 -4.03 -6.27 2.26
CA LEU A 21 -4.16 -7.55 2.95
C LEU A 21 -5.61 -7.86 3.32
N ASP A 22 -6.37 -6.85 3.75
CA ASP A 22 -7.77 -7.03 4.15
C ASP A 22 -8.69 -7.27 2.94
N THR A 23 -8.50 -6.53 1.84
CA THR A 23 -9.23 -6.77 0.59
C THR A 23 -8.91 -8.17 0.02
N THR A 24 -7.62 -8.55 0.00
CA THR A 24 -7.22 -9.90 -0.43
C THR A 24 -7.85 -10.97 0.44
N ARG A 25 -7.88 -10.80 1.78
CA ARG A 25 -8.57 -11.71 2.70
C ARG A 25 -10.05 -11.88 2.34
N ALA A 26 -10.76 -10.77 2.16
CA ALA A 26 -12.19 -10.81 1.86
C ALA A 26 -12.48 -11.61 0.58
N ILE A 27 -11.74 -11.37 -0.50
CA ILE A 27 -11.91 -12.08 -1.76
C ILE A 27 -11.48 -13.57 -1.66
N VAL A 28 -10.42 -13.86 -0.89
CA VAL A 28 -10.00 -15.25 -0.62
C VAL A 28 -11.10 -16.02 0.08
N GLU A 29 -11.75 -15.41 1.08
CA GLU A 29 -12.89 -16.03 1.80
C GLU A 29 -14.12 -16.17 0.88
N GLU A 30 -14.41 -15.18 0.03
CA GLU A 30 -15.48 -15.22 -0.97
C GLU A 30 -15.27 -16.37 -1.98
N LYS A 31 -14.03 -16.65 -2.37
CA LYS A 31 -13.65 -17.79 -3.22
C LYS A 31 -13.73 -19.16 -2.49
N GLY A 32 -14.21 -19.20 -1.26
CA GLY A 32 -14.40 -20.43 -0.49
C GLY A 32 -13.13 -21.00 0.15
N HIS A 33 -12.10 -20.19 0.33
CA HIS A 33 -10.90 -20.58 1.06
C HIS A 33 -11.02 -20.20 2.54
N THR A 34 -10.37 -20.93 3.43
CA THR A 34 -10.25 -20.61 4.84
C THR A 34 -9.09 -19.65 5.03
N PHE A 35 -9.32 -18.51 5.68
CA PHE A 35 -8.28 -17.53 6.00
C PHE A 35 -8.10 -17.41 7.51
N SER A 36 -6.87 -17.54 7.97
CA SER A 36 -6.49 -17.30 9.36
C SER A 36 -5.39 -16.24 9.41
N ARG A 37 -5.34 -15.47 10.48
CA ARG A 37 -4.34 -14.42 10.62
C ARG A 37 -3.69 -14.42 12.00
N ILE A 38 -2.45 -13.93 12.05
CA ILE A 38 -1.73 -13.57 13.28
C ILE A 38 -1.27 -12.13 13.10
N THR A 39 -1.88 -11.22 13.86
CA THR A 39 -1.78 -9.77 13.69
C THR A 39 -1.71 -9.08 15.05
N PRO A 40 -1.23 -7.82 15.15
CA PRO A 40 -0.97 -7.14 16.43
C PRO A 40 -2.19 -7.02 17.34
N ASP A 41 -3.39 -6.83 16.79
CA ASP A 41 -4.66 -6.73 17.53
C ASP A 41 -5.00 -7.98 18.38
N GLN A 42 -4.33 -9.09 18.12
CA GLN A 42 -4.50 -10.34 18.84
C GLN A 42 -3.56 -10.49 20.05
N PHE A 43 -2.71 -9.50 20.31
CA PHE A 43 -1.76 -9.50 21.41
C PHE A 43 -2.08 -8.41 22.43
N ARG A 44 -1.88 -8.72 23.73
CA ARG A 44 -2.26 -7.80 24.83
C ARG A 44 -1.40 -6.55 24.89
N ILE A 45 -0.13 -6.64 24.49
CA ILE A 45 0.80 -5.53 24.54
C ILE A 45 1.11 -5.14 23.10
N ASN A 46 0.70 -3.92 22.76
CA ASN A 46 0.97 -3.31 21.47
C ASN A 46 1.69 -1.99 21.74
N MET A 47 2.95 -1.88 21.31
CA MET A 47 3.73 -0.67 21.48
C MET A 47 3.82 0.10 20.18
N PRO A 48 3.57 1.41 20.19
CA PRO A 48 3.79 2.22 19.01
C PRO A 48 5.27 2.17 18.62
N MET A 49 5.52 2.00 17.33
CA MET A 49 6.89 2.08 16.81
C MET A 49 7.45 3.48 17.07
N PRO A 50 8.66 3.62 17.64
CA PRO A 50 9.18 4.93 18.07
C PRO A 50 9.17 6.02 17.01
N MET A 51 9.30 5.66 15.73
CA MET A 51 9.31 6.58 14.59
C MET A 51 7.99 6.64 13.82
N TYR A 52 7.09 5.70 14.08
CA TYR A 52 5.76 5.58 13.48
C TYR A 52 4.76 5.20 14.55
N LYS A 53 4.29 6.19 15.31
CA LYS A 53 3.34 5.96 16.41
C LYS A 53 2.03 5.28 15.97
N GLU A 54 1.74 5.35 14.67
CA GLU A 54 0.57 4.73 14.06
C GLU A 54 0.77 3.22 13.81
N ILE A 55 2.04 2.75 13.79
CA ILE A 55 2.36 1.33 13.65
C ILE A 55 2.52 0.74 15.04
N GLY A 56 1.56 -0.10 15.44
CA GLY A 56 1.64 -0.86 16.67
C GLY A 56 2.43 -2.15 16.44
N LEU A 57 3.54 -2.33 17.17
CA LEU A 57 4.28 -3.57 17.18
C LEU A 57 3.80 -4.45 18.34
N ALA A 58 3.42 -5.68 18.05
CA ALA A 58 3.06 -6.63 19.10
C ALA A 58 4.31 -7.04 19.92
N LEU A 59 4.21 -6.91 21.22
CA LEU A 59 5.15 -7.51 22.14
C LEU A 59 4.58 -8.83 22.68
N PHE A 60 5.38 -9.88 22.63
CA PHE A 60 4.97 -11.22 23.04
C PHE A 60 6.15 -12.04 23.55
N TRP A 61 5.83 -13.05 24.35
CA TRP A 61 6.82 -13.99 24.86
C TRP A 61 7.34 -14.91 23.75
N PRO A 62 8.59 -15.35 23.80
CA PRO A 62 9.11 -16.36 22.88
C PRO A 62 8.17 -17.55 22.77
N GLY A 63 7.91 -18.00 21.53
CA GLY A 63 6.99 -19.11 21.24
C GLY A 63 5.49 -18.74 21.19
N ALA A 64 5.09 -17.50 21.44
CA ALA A 64 3.68 -17.11 21.37
C ALA A 64 3.07 -17.30 19.96
N VAL A 65 3.82 -16.93 18.91
CA VAL A 65 3.39 -17.14 17.51
C VAL A 65 3.27 -18.63 17.20
N SER A 66 4.26 -19.44 17.60
CA SER A 66 4.20 -20.91 17.40
C SER A 66 3.00 -21.54 18.11
N ARG A 67 2.72 -21.13 19.36
CA ARG A 67 1.53 -21.62 20.10
C ARG A 67 0.22 -21.22 19.40
N ARG A 68 0.18 -20.01 18.81
CA ARG A 68 -0.99 -19.52 18.09
C ARG A 68 -1.19 -20.28 16.78
N ILE A 69 -0.11 -20.57 16.05
CA ILE A 69 -0.18 -21.43 14.85
C ILE A 69 -0.72 -22.81 15.23
N LYS A 70 -0.18 -23.46 16.28
CA LYS A 70 -0.69 -24.75 16.77
C LYS A 70 -2.15 -24.67 17.23
N ALA A 71 -2.61 -23.56 17.80
CA ALA A 71 -4.01 -23.37 18.17
C ALA A 71 -4.90 -23.26 16.94
N ILE A 72 -4.52 -22.50 15.93
CA ILE A 72 -5.26 -22.38 14.65
C ILE A 72 -5.41 -23.76 13.98
N ILE A 73 -4.34 -24.55 13.96
CA ILE A 73 -4.40 -25.91 13.39
C ILE A 73 -5.36 -26.80 14.14
N ARG A 74 -5.40 -26.75 15.47
CA ARG A 74 -6.35 -27.53 16.29
C ARG A 74 -7.80 -27.11 16.05
N GLU A 75 -8.04 -25.83 15.84
CA GLU A 75 -9.37 -25.24 15.70
C GLU A 75 -9.93 -25.39 14.27
N LYS A 76 -9.09 -25.17 13.25
CA LYS A 76 -9.51 -25.05 11.86
C LYS A 76 -8.90 -26.08 10.91
N GLY A 77 -8.09 -27.00 11.43
CA GLY A 77 -7.41 -28.02 10.63
C GLY A 77 -6.07 -27.56 10.07
N ALA A 78 -5.48 -28.43 9.22
CA ALA A 78 -4.17 -28.20 8.62
C ALA A 78 -4.10 -26.86 7.85
N ILE A 79 -2.92 -26.23 7.88
CA ILE A 79 -2.64 -25.01 7.12
C ILE A 79 -1.98 -25.42 5.79
N ASP A 80 -2.57 -25.00 4.68
CA ASP A 80 -2.10 -25.33 3.32
C ASP A 80 -1.08 -24.34 2.77
N ALA A 81 -1.01 -23.12 3.30
CA ALA A 81 -0.03 -22.11 2.91
C ALA A 81 0.21 -21.09 4.03
N ILE A 82 1.46 -20.65 4.17
CA ILE A 82 1.84 -19.58 5.11
C ILE A 82 2.42 -18.41 4.33
N HIS A 83 1.83 -17.21 4.53
CA HIS A 83 2.33 -15.97 4.00
C HIS A 83 2.73 -15.01 5.11
N VAL A 84 4.00 -14.58 5.11
CA VAL A 84 4.56 -13.61 6.07
C VAL A 84 4.66 -12.26 5.36
N ALA A 85 3.69 -11.38 5.65
CA ALA A 85 3.50 -10.16 4.89
C ALA A 85 4.41 -8.99 5.31
N THR A 86 5.02 -9.06 6.48
CA THR A 86 5.85 -7.95 7.00
C THR A 86 7.07 -8.47 7.75
N GLU A 87 8.09 -7.63 7.86
CA GLU A 87 9.39 -7.94 8.45
C GLU A 87 9.48 -7.63 9.96
N GLY A 88 8.38 -7.25 10.58
CA GLY A 88 8.31 -6.91 12.00
C GLY A 88 8.42 -8.12 12.95
N PRO A 89 8.20 -7.92 14.26
CA PRO A 89 8.35 -8.97 15.28
C PRO A 89 7.51 -10.22 15.02
N LEU A 90 6.27 -10.07 14.55
CA LEU A 90 5.41 -11.22 14.20
C LEU A 90 5.95 -11.96 12.99
N GLY A 91 6.36 -11.22 11.94
CA GLY A 91 6.98 -11.80 10.75
C GLY A 91 8.26 -12.55 11.08
N MET A 92 9.13 -11.98 11.91
CA MET A 92 10.36 -12.62 12.38
C MET A 92 10.08 -13.94 13.14
N ALA A 93 9.06 -13.95 13.99
CA ALA A 93 8.69 -15.14 14.76
C ALA A 93 8.08 -16.23 13.84
N ALA A 94 7.25 -15.86 12.88
CA ALA A 94 6.68 -16.78 11.90
C ALA A 94 7.76 -17.36 10.99
N ARG A 95 8.66 -16.54 10.45
CA ARG A 95 9.84 -16.97 9.69
C ARG A 95 10.66 -18.00 10.46
N ALA A 96 10.98 -17.72 11.75
CA ALA A 96 11.73 -18.62 12.59
C ALA A 96 10.99 -19.95 12.86
N PHE A 97 9.67 -19.90 12.98
CA PHE A 97 8.85 -21.11 13.09
C PHE A 97 8.93 -21.96 11.83
N CYS A 98 8.71 -21.35 10.66
CA CYS A 98 8.75 -22.04 9.37
C CYS A 98 10.12 -22.68 9.12
N GLN A 99 11.21 -21.95 9.37
CA GLN A 99 12.56 -22.49 9.19
C GLN A 99 12.87 -23.67 10.10
N ARG A 100 12.52 -23.60 11.40
CA ARG A 100 12.76 -24.70 12.36
C ARG A 100 12.01 -25.96 11.98
N ASN A 101 10.79 -25.81 11.45
CA ASN A 101 9.94 -26.94 11.08
C ASN A 101 10.06 -27.30 9.59
N LYS A 102 10.98 -26.68 8.83
CA LYS A 102 11.19 -26.90 7.39
C LYS A 102 9.92 -26.69 6.56
N ILE A 103 9.06 -25.77 6.98
CA ILE A 103 7.81 -25.43 6.30
C ILE A 103 8.13 -24.38 5.24
N PRO A 104 7.80 -24.61 3.96
CA PRO A 104 7.90 -23.59 2.94
C PRO A 104 6.90 -22.45 3.20
N PHE A 105 7.30 -21.23 2.90
CA PHE A 105 6.46 -20.05 3.08
C PHE A 105 6.80 -18.98 2.05
N THR A 106 5.87 -18.05 1.85
CA THR A 106 6.07 -16.86 1.01
C THR A 106 6.15 -15.61 1.87
N THR A 107 6.78 -14.58 1.34
CA THR A 107 6.82 -13.24 1.95
C THR A 107 6.35 -12.18 0.97
N SER A 108 6.13 -10.97 1.42
CA SER A 108 5.91 -9.82 0.55
C SER A 108 6.76 -8.63 0.98
N PHE A 109 7.09 -7.79 0.00
CA PHE A 109 7.78 -6.53 0.21
C PHE A 109 6.83 -5.38 -0.13
N HIS A 110 6.45 -4.60 0.88
CA HIS A 110 5.42 -3.57 0.75
C HIS A 110 5.95 -2.15 0.86
N THR A 111 7.09 -1.96 1.53
CA THR A 111 7.57 -0.63 1.91
C THR A 111 9.09 -0.56 1.76
N LYS A 112 9.59 0.55 1.23
CA LYS A 112 11.03 0.87 1.19
C LYS A 112 11.56 1.19 2.60
N LEU A 113 11.50 0.17 3.47
CA LEU A 113 11.83 0.30 4.90
C LEU A 113 13.27 0.76 5.12
N ALA A 114 14.20 0.35 4.24
CA ALA A 114 15.61 0.70 4.35
C ALA A 114 15.83 2.20 4.18
N GLU A 115 15.20 2.81 3.18
CA GLU A 115 15.26 4.24 2.91
C GLU A 115 14.59 5.03 4.03
N TYR A 116 13.41 4.63 4.44
CA TYR A 116 12.67 5.28 5.53
C TYR A 116 13.43 5.30 6.86
N ILE A 117 14.06 4.19 7.23
CA ILE A 117 14.87 4.12 8.45
C ILE A 117 16.14 4.96 8.29
N ASN A 118 16.81 4.87 7.14
CA ASN A 118 18.03 5.65 6.88
C ASN A 118 17.78 7.16 7.00
N GLU A 119 16.75 7.68 6.36
CA GLU A 119 16.38 9.11 6.37
C GLU A 119 16.12 9.64 7.80
N ARG A 120 15.59 8.79 8.68
CA ARG A 120 15.18 9.20 10.03
C ARG A 120 16.20 8.93 11.12
N THR A 121 17.03 7.90 10.96
CA THR A 121 17.96 7.46 11.99
C THR A 121 19.42 7.66 11.61
N GLY A 122 19.72 7.89 10.32
CA GLY A 122 21.08 7.90 9.79
C GLY A 122 21.72 6.50 9.74
N ILE A 123 21.00 5.43 10.05
CA ILE A 123 21.51 4.06 9.91
C ILE A 123 21.74 3.80 8.42
N PRO A 124 22.98 3.40 8.01
CA PRO A 124 23.28 3.20 6.59
C PRO A 124 22.35 2.18 5.95
N ALA A 125 21.69 2.57 4.85
CA ALA A 125 20.72 1.72 4.14
C ALA A 125 21.29 0.34 3.78
N ARG A 126 22.62 0.23 3.51
CA ARG A 126 23.31 -1.05 3.23
C ARG A 126 23.13 -2.11 4.33
N TRP A 127 23.05 -1.72 5.61
CA TRP A 127 22.84 -2.66 6.70
C TRP A 127 21.39 -3.15 6.76
N LEU A 128 20.46 -2.25 6.48
CA LEU A 128 19.04 -2.56 6.41
C LEU A 128 18.74 -3.48 5.23
N TRP A 129 19.34 -3.22 4.06
CA TRP A 129 19.22 -4.10 2.89
C TRP A 129 19.81 -5.49 3.14
N ARG A 130 20.95 -5.62 3.85
CA ARG A 130 21.47 -6.94 4.25
C ARG A 130 20.55 -7.68 5.20
N TRP A 131 19.88 -6.95 6.11
CA TRP A 131 18.88 -7.53 7.00
C TRP A 131 17.63 -7.97 6.23
N LEU A 132 17.14 -7.18 5.29
CA LEU A 132 16.01 -7.53 4.42
C LEU A 132 16.34 -8.76 3.56
N GLU A 133 17.53 -8.80 2.92
CA GLU A 133 17.99 -9.99 2.19
C GLU A 133 18.01 -11.22 3.08
N TRP A 134 18.58 -11.12 4.27
CA TRP A 134 18.59 -12.22 5.23
C TRP A 134 17.16 -12.64 5.64
N PHE A 135 16.23 -11.69 5.80
CA PHE A 135 14.85 -11.98 6.17
C PHE A 135 14.12 -12.74 5.07
N HIS A 136 14.20 -12.27 3.83
CA HIS A 136 13.48 -12.85 2.69
C HIS A 136 14.13 -14.10 2.10
N ARG A 137 15.43 -14.26 2.23
CA ARG A 137 16.21 -15.34 1.62
C ARG A 137 15.65 -16.77 1.79
N PRO A 138 15.06 -17.19 2.93
CA PRO A 138 14.51 -18.53 3.09
C PRO A 138 13.08 -18.68 2.53
N ALA A 139 12.43 -17.61 2.10
CA ALA A 139 11.11 -17.68 1.49
C ALA A 139 11.21 -18.31 0.10
N GLN A 140 10.17 -19.03 -0.34
CA GLN A 140 10.11 -19.61 -1.68
C GLN A 140 9.87 -18.53 -2.74
N ARG A 141 9.05 -17.53 -2.41
CA ARG A 141 8.78 -16.34 -3.24
C ARG A 141 8.64 -15.12 -2.37
N VAL A 142 9.09 -13.98 -2.91
CA VAL A 142 8.87 -12.65 -2.35
C VAL A 142 7.90 -11.90 -3.25
N LEU A 143 6.70 -11.63 -2.78
CA LEU A 143 5.68 -10.94 -3.56
C LEU A 143 5.99 -9.43 -3.57
N VAL A 144 6.03 -8.86 -4.76
CA VAL A 144 6.33 -7.44 -5.02
C VAL A 144 5.26 -6.81 -5.90
N THR A 145 5.10 -5.50 -5.79
CA THR A 145 3.99 -4.79 -6.45
C THR A 145 4.17 -4.60 -7.96
N ASN A 146 5.42 -4.45 -8.42
CA ASN A 146 5.75 -4.11 -9.79
C ASN A 146 7.16 -4.58 -10.18
N GLN A 147 7.49 -4.49 -11.48
CA GLN A 147 8.77 -4.92 -11.99
C GLN A 147 9.94 -4.05 -11.49
N GLY A 148 9.74 -2.73 -11.38
CA GLY A 148 10.78 -1.83 -10.85
C GLY A 148 11.21 -2.22 -9.43
N MET A 149 10.26 -2.64 -8.58
CA MET A 149 10.56 -3.16 -7.25
C MET A 149 11.28 -4.52 -7.31
N ALA A 150 10.90 -5.41 -8.23
CA ALA A 150 11.59 -6.68 -8.43
C ALA A 150 13.06 -6.48 -8.82
N ASP A 151 13.33 -5.55 -9.74
CA ASP A 151 14.67 -5.22 -10.22
C ASP A 151 15.52 -4.58 -9.11
N GLU A 152 14.92 -3.70 -8.31
CA GLU A 152 15.58 -3.10 -7.14
C GLU A 152 15.97 -4.17 -6.11
N LEU A 153 15.04 -5.06 -5.74
CA LEU A 153 15.31 -6.16 -4.81
C LEU A 153 16.38 -7.12 -5.34
N ALA A 154 16.37 -7.39 -6.65
CA ALA A 154 17.38 -8.23 -7.29
C ALA A 154 18.79 -7.62 -7.17
N SER A 155 18.93 -6.27 -7.24
CA SER A 155 20.20 -5.56 -7.05
C SER A 155 20.78 -5.75 -5.63
N PHE A 156 19.92 -6.01 -4.64
CA PHE A 156 20.30 -6.30 -3.25
C PHE A 156 20.35 -7.80 -2.92
N GLY A 157 20.24 -8.68 -3.92
CA GLY A 157 20.39 -10.13 -3.77
C GLY A 157 19.09 -10.92 -3.60
N ILE A 158 17.93 -10.27 -3.55
CA ILE A 158 16.62 -10.91 -3.46
C ILE A 158 16.09 -11.15 -4.87
N LYS A 159 16.32 -12.34 -5.45
CA LYS A 159 16.06 -12.67 -6.86
C LYS A 159 14.80 -13.49 -7.12
N HIS A 160 14.20 -14.08 -6.08
CA HIS A 160 13.03 -14.96 -6.18
C HIS A 160 11.72 -14.18 -5.96
N THR A 161 11.62 -13.06 -6.64
CA THR A 161 10.45 -12.18 -6.61
C THR A 161 9.32 -12.72 -7.50
N HIS A 162 8.08 -12.40 -7.13
CA HIS A 162 6.88 -12.70 -7.90
C HIS A 162 5.97 -11.47 -7.91
N LEU A 163 5.50 -11.07 -9.07
CA LEU A 163 4.64 -9.90 -9.19
C LEU A 163 3.29 -10.17 -8.57
N TRP A 164 2.89 -9.30 -7.68
CA TRP A 164 1.57 -9.26 -7.07
C TRP A 164 1.00 -7.85 -7.21
N PRO A 165 0.30 -7.58 -8.32
CA PRO A 165 -0.25 -6.26 -8.60
C PRO A 165 -1.32 -5.89 -7.57
N ARG A 166 -1.82 -4.67 -7.67
CA ARG A 166 -2.91 -4.17 -6.85
C ARG A 166 -4.14 -3.97 -7.70
N GLY A 167 -5.30 -4.04 -7.06
CA GLY A 167 -6.56 -3.71 -7.68
C GLY A 167 -7.10 -2.37 -7.18
N VAL A 168 -8.17 -1.94 -7.81
CA VAL A 168 -8.97 -0.78 -7.41
C VAL A 168 -10.45 -1.18 -7.36
N ASP A 169 -11.20 -0.56 -6.46
CA ASP A 169 -12.65 -0.72 -6.37
C ASP A 169 -13.33 0.18 -7.40
N LEU A 170 -13.70 -0.41 -8.53
CA LEU A 170 -14.32 0.29 -9.65
C LEU A 170 -15.78 0.72 -9.40
N GLU A 171 -16.45 0.14 -8.41
CA GLU A 171 -17.81 0.54 -8.03
C GLU A 171 -17.77 1.74 -7.07
N LEU A 172 -16.84 1.70 -6.13
CA LEU A 172 -16.63 2.81 -5.21
C LEU A 172 -16.06 4.02 -5.96
N PHE A 173 -14.96 3.85 -6.70
CA PHE A 173 -14.33 4.93 -7.47
C PHE A 173 -14.87 4.93 -8.89
N HIS A 174 -15.77 5.89 -9.17
CA HIS A 174 -16.44 6.01 -10.46
C HIS A 174 -16.67 7.49 -10.80
N PRO A 175 -16.55 7.91 -12.08
CA PRO A 175 -16.73 9.30 -12.49
C PRO A 175 -18.09 9.90 -12.14
N SER A 176 -19.13 9.07 -11.99
CA SER A 176 -20.48 9.50 -11.61
C SER A 176 -20.68 9.80 -10.11
N LYS A 177 -19.68 9.58 -9.28
CA LYS A 177 -19.78 9.86 -7.84
C LYS A 177 -19.92 11.36 -7.60
N LYS A 178 -20.89 11.69 -6.73
CA LYS A 178 -21.17 13.09 -6.41
C LYS A 178 -20.24 13.56 -5.30
N PRO A 179 -19.64 14.77 -5.47
CA PRO A 179 -18.84 15.37 -4.41
C PRO A 179 -19.71 15.72 -3.20
N SER A 180 -19.10 15.70 -2.01
CA SER A 180 -19.74 16.28 -0.82
C SER A 180 -19.94 17.79 -1.01
N GLN A 181 -20.90 18.35 -0.27
CA GLN A 181 -21.26 19.78 -0.37
C GLN A 181 -20.04 20.72 -0.18
N HIS A 182 -19.05 20.30 0.60
CA HIS A 182 -17.85 21.10 0.89
C HIS A 182 -16.87 21.21 -0.28
N VAL A 183 -16.96 20.35 -1.28
CA VAL A 183 -16.06 20.34 -2.44
C VAL A 183 -16.80 20.41 -3.79
N ALA A 184 -18.13 20.59 -3.75
CA ALA A 184 -18.95 20.64 -4.95
C ALA A 184 -18.76 21.93 -5.78
N ASP A 185 -18.53 23.05 -5.10
CA ASP A 185 -18.49 24.40 -5.73
C ASP A 185 -17.07 24.99 -5.82
N LEU A 186 -16.05 24.13 -5.93
CA LEU A 186 -14.67 24.57 -6.07
C LEU A 186 -14.43 25.21 -7.44
N GLN A 187 -13.60 26.27 -7.48
CA GLN A 187 -13.18 26.91 -8.74
C GLN A 187 -12.34 25.92 -9.56
N ARG A 188 -12.78 25.66 -10.78
CA ARG A 188 -12.07 24.78 -11.71
C ARG A 188 -10.94 25.51 -12.44
N PRO A 189 -9.88 24.78 -12.87
CA PRO A 189 -9.68 23.35 -12.64
C PRO A 189 -9.34 23.02 -11.19
N VAL A 190 -9.71 21.83 -10.74
CA VAL A 190 -9.42 21.33 -9.40
C VAL A 190 -8.26 20.33 -9.45
N PHE A 191 -7.17 20.64 -8.78
CA PHE A 191 -6.02 19.77 -8.61
C PHE A 191 -6.08 19.15 -7.22
N VAL A 192 -6.16 17.82 -7.13
CA VAL A 192 -6.31 17.12 -5.86
C VAL A 192 -5.09 16.29 -5.48
N TYR A 193 -4.68 16.36 -4.23
CA TYR A 193 -3.82 15.39 -3.56
C TYR A 193 -4.66 14.58 -2.59
N VAL A 194 -4.46 13.26 -2.55
CA VAL A 194 -5.08 12.37 -1.57
C VAL A 194 -4.02 11.52 -0.91
N GLY A 195 -3.99 11.55 0.42
CA GLY A 195 -3.08 10.71 1.18
C GLY A 195 -2.68 11.29 2.54
N ARG A 196 -1.71 10.64 3.17
CA ARG A 196 -1.14 11.10 4.43
C ARG A 196 -0.42 12.44 4.23
N VAL A 197 -0.72 13.41 5.09
CA VAL A 197 -0.09 14.74 5.04
C VAL A 197 1.18 14.74 5.90
N ALA A 198 2.31 14.40 5.27
CA ALA A 198 3.61 14.24 5.93
C ALA A 198 4.76 14.68 5.00
N VAL A 199 5.93 14.95 5.59
CA VAL A 199 7.10 15.50 4.88
C VAL A 199 7.53 14.60 3.72
N GLU A 200 7.55 13.28 3.91
CA GLU A 200 7.94 12.30 2.90
C GLU A 200 7.01 12.28 1.66
N LYS A 201 5.80 12.83 1.79
CA LYS A 201 4.85 12.96 0.68
C LYS A 201 5.07 14.21 -0.18
N ASN A 202 6.01 15.06 0.22
CA ASN A 202 6.44 16.23 -0.57
C ASN A 202 5.30 17.15 -1.05
N ILE A 203 4.21 17.24 -0.25
CA ILE A 203 2.98 17.99 -0.60
C ILE A 203 3.27 19.45 -0.84
N GLU A 204 4.26 19.99 -0.13
CA GLU A 204 4.65 21.39 -0.26
C GLU A 204 5.11 21.73 -1.68
N SER A 205 5.76 20.79 -2.39
CA SER A 205 6.13 21.01 -3.79
C SER A 205 4.92 21.20 -4.71
N PHE A 206 3.77 20.57 -4.40
CA PHE A 206 2.52 20.80 -5.10
C PHE A 206 1.86 22.14 -4.70
N LEU A 207 1.86 22.44 -3.41
CA LEU A 207 1.24 23.67 -2.91
C LEU A 207 1.92 24.95 -3.41
N GLN A 208 3.23 24.90 -3.70
CA GLN A 208 4.03 26.00 -4.24
C GLN A 208 3.84 26.25 -5.73
N LEU A 209 3.20 25.34 -6.47
CA LEU A 209 3.02 25.50 -7.91
C LEU A 209 2.08 26.66 -8.21
N ASP A 210 2.38 27.39 -9.27
CA ASP A 210 1.47 28.39 -9.83
C ASP A 210 0.49 27.71 -10.81
N LEU A 211 -0.68 27.31 -10.28
CA LEU A 211 -1.73 26.59 -11.01
C LEU A 211 -3.03 27.40 -11.02
N PRO A 212 -3.79 27.41 -12.11
CA PRO A 212 -5.12 28.02 -12.13
C PRO A 212 -6.10 27.20 -11.26
N GLY A 213 -7.15 27.84 -10.77
CA GLY A 213 -8.24 27.17 -10.06
C GLY A 213 -7.88 26.78 -8.61
N THR A 214 -8.30 25.60 -8.18
CA THR A 214 -8.22 25.17 -6.78
C THR A 214 -7.22 24.03 -6.56
N LYS A 215 -6.37 24.17 -5.55
CA LYS A 215 -5.57 23.07 -4.99
C LYS A 215 -6.30 22.49 -3.80
N MET A 216 -6.58 21.18 -3.83
CA MET A 216 -7.31 20.45 -2.78
C MET A 216 -6.43 19.36 -2.15
N ILE A 217 -6.36 19.35 -0.82
CA ILE A 217 -5.63 18.38 -0.01
C ILE A 217 -6.62 17.53 0.79
N VAL A 218 -6.69 16.26 0.46
CA VAL A 218 -7.53 15.27 1.16
C VAL A 218 -6.65 14.36 2.00
N GLY A 219 -6.88 14.34 3.31
CA GLY A 219 -6.14 13.49 4.24
C GLY A 219 -5.76 14.19 5.52
N SER A 220 -4.99 13.50 6.34
CA SER A 220 -4.47 14.01 7.62
C SER A 220 -3.04 13.55 7.84
N GLY A 221 -2.36 14.13 8.82
CA GLY A 221 -0.99 13.72 9.17
C GLY A 221 -0.22 14.80 9.89
N PRO A 222 1.06 14.52 10.23
CA PRO A 222 1.88 15.40 11.07
C PRO A 222 2.07 16.83 10.51
N SER A 223 2.02 16.98 9.18
CA SER A 223 2.23 18.27 8.53
C SER A 223 0.93 19.02 8.20
N TYR A 224 -0.26 18.45 8.52
CA TYR A 224 -1.55 18.99 8.11
C TYR A 224 -1.77 20.43 8.59
N ASP A 225 -1.69 20.67 9.91
CA ASP A 225 -1.98 21.98 10.49
C ASP A 225 -0.98 23.04 10.04
N SER A 226 0.29 22.69 9.95
CA SER A 226 1.34 23.61 9.51
C SER A 226 1.20 24.02 8.04
N LEU A 227 0.88 23.08 7.16
CA LEU A 227 0.65 23.38 5.74
C LEU A 227 -0.64 24.15 5.53
N LYS A 228 -1.73 23.80 6.23
CA LYS A 228 -3.00 24.53 6.18
C LYS A 228 -2.85 25.99 6.64
N ALA A 229 -2.06 26.24 7.69
CA ALA A 229 -1.78 27.60 8.16
C ALA A 229 -0.92 28.40 7.17
N LYS A 230 -0.02 27.75 6.44
CA LYS A 230 0.89 28.39 5.48
C LYS A 230 0.24 28.65 4.12
N TYR A 231 -0.61 27.74 3.63
CA TYR A 231 -1.22 27.78 2.29
C TYR A 231 -2.73 27.98 2.41
N THR A 232 -3.14 29.21 2.69
CA THR A 232 -4.55 29.57 2.97
C THR A 232 -5.42 29.66 1.72
N ASP A 233 -4.81 29.65 0.54
CA ASP A 233 -5.43 29.59 -0.78
C ASP A 233 -5.79 28.15 -1.22
N ALA A 234 -5.26 27.14 -0.52
CA ALA A 234 -5.58 25.75 -0.79
C ALA A 234 -6.71 25.23 0.12
N VAL A 235 -7.50 24.31 -0.38
CA VAL A 235 -8.61 23.67 0.35
C VAL A 235 -8.12 22.43 1.06
N PHE A 236 -8.20 22.41 2.39
CA PHE A 236 -7.85 21.26 3.23
C PHE A 236 -9.12 20.63 3.80
N THR A 237 -9.52 19.47 3.29
CA THR A 237 -10.77 18.80 3.69
C THR A 237 -10.65 18.00 4.98
N GLY A 238 -9.44 17.61 5.37
CA GLY A 238 -9.24 16.51 6.31
C GLY A 238 -9.38 15.14 5.63
N PRO A 239 -9.42 14.05 6.41
CA PRO A 239 -9.59 12.71 5.86
C PRO A 239 -11.02 12.50 5.36
N LEU A 240 -11.16 11.98 4.14
CA LEU A 240 -12.42 11.55 3.53
C LEU A 240 -12.40 10.02 3.33
N HIS A 241 -13.58 9.38 3.35
CA HIS A 241 -13.72 7.94 3.20
C HIS A 241 -14.94 7.59 2.33
N GLY A 242 -14.93 6.37 1.76
CA GLY A 242 -16.05 5.85 0.99
C GLY A 242 -16.49 6.81 -0.14
N ASP A 243 -17.79 7.06 -0.23
CA ASP A 243 -18.35 7.90 -1.29
C ASP A 243 -17.89 9.36 -1.26
N GLU A 244 -17.56 9.91 -0.08
CA GLU A 244 -17.01 11.27 0.01
C GLU A 244 -15.63 11.37 -0.63
N LEU A 245 -14.77 10.37 -0.40
CA LEU A 245 -13.45 10.28 -1.03
C LEU A 245 -13.60 10.08 -2.55
N ALA A 246 -14.46 9.17 -2.96
CA ALA A 246 -14.71 8.91 -4.38
C ALA A 246 -15.26 10.16 -5.09
N GLY A 247 -16.15 10.92 -4.45
CA GLY A 247 -16.65 12.18 -4.96
C GLY A 247 -15.58 13.28 -5.07
N ALA A 248 -14.62 13.30 -4.12
CA ALA A 248 -13.50 14.24 -4.17
C ALA A 248 -12.56 13.96 -5.37
N TYR A 249 -12.31 12.71 -5.70
CA TYR A 249 -11.62 12.38 -6.94
C TYR A 249 -12.46 12.77 -8.16
N ALA A 250 -13.72 12.35 -8.24
CA ALA A 250 -14.57 12.53 -9.41
C ALA A 250 -14.84 14.02 -9.77
N VAL A 251 -14.81 14.94 -8.79
CA VAL A 251 -14.95 16.38 -9.04
C VAL A 251 -13.66 17.02 -9.55
N SER A 252 -12.53 16.36 -9.38
CA SER A 252 -11.21 16.89 -9.69
C SER A 252 -10.83 16.70 -11.16
N ASP A 253 -10.07 17.66 -11.70
CA ASP A 253 -9.58 17.64 -13.07
C ASP A 253 -8.25 16.91 -13.20
N VAL A 254 -7.38 16.99 -12.16
CA VAL A 254 -6.08 16.35 -12.13
C VAL A 254 -5.79 15.85 -10.72
N PHE A 255 -5.38 14.61 -10.62
CA PHE A 255 -4.79 14.05 -9.40
C PHE A 255 -3.29 14.30 -9.39
N VAL A 256 -2.79 15.00 -8.37
CA VAL A 256 -1.38 15.34 -8.24
C VAL A 256 -0.71 14.44 -7.23
N PHE A 257 0.34 13.73 -7.66
CA PHE A 257 1.11 12.83 -6.81
C PHE A 257 2.57 13.32 -6.67
N PRO A 258 2.86 14.19 -5.68
CA PRO A 258 4.16 14.83 -5.53
C PRO A 258 5.19 13.97 -4.79
N SER A 259 4.82 12.78 -4.31
CA SER A 259 5.71 11.88 -3.58
C SER A 259 6.82 11.33 -4.48
N LYS A 260 8.04 11.20 -3.91
CA LYS A 260 9.21 10.63 -4.59
C LYS A 260 9.61 9.25 -4.06
N THR A 261 8.94 8.74 -3.02
CA THR A 261 9.39 7.57 -2.24
C THR A 261 8.36 6.45 -2.12
N ASP A 262 7.22 6.55 -2.79
CA ASP A 262 6.18 5.51 -2.75
C ASP A 262 6.55 4.27 -3.57
N THR A 263 6.14 3.10 -3.10
CA THR A 263 6.40 1.82 -3.77
C THR A 263 5.41 1.50 -4.87
N PHE A 264 4.15 1.96 -4.75
CA PHE A 264 3.08 1.71 -5.73
C PHE A 264 2.13 2.91 -5.86
N GLY A 265 1.44 3.31 -4.76
CA GLY A 265 0.46 4.38 -4.77
C GLY A 265 -0.92 3.92 -5.25
N LEU A 266 -1.68 3.19 -4.41
CA LEU A 266 -3.06 2.80 -4.71
C LEU A 266 -3.94 3.98 -5.13
N VAL A 267 -3.68 5.16 -4.58
CA VAL A 267 -4.37 6.42 -4.90
C VAL A 267 -4.28 6.83 -6.37
N LEU A 268 -3.22 6.37 -7.09
CA LEU A 268 -3.09 6.57 -8.54
C LEU A 268 -4.19 5.81 -9.30
N LEU A 269 -4.43 4.56 -8.90
CA LEU A 269 -5.50 3.75 -9.50
C LEU A 269 -6.89 4.24 -9.08
N GLU A 270 -7.05 4.73 -7.85
CA GLU A 270 -8.30 5.33 -7.38
C GLU A 270 -8.67 6.56 -8.18
N ALA A 271 -7.69 7.44 -8.44
CA ALA A 271 -7.86 8.60 -9.31
C ALA A 271 -8.27 8.20 -10.73
N CYS A 272 -7.53 7.28 -11.35
CA CYS A 272 -7.89 6.78 -12.69
C CYS A 272 -9.29 6.15 -12.71
N ALA A 273 -9.64 5.35 -11.69
CA ALA A 273 -10.95 4.71 -11.60
C ALA A 273 -12.09 5.72 -11.46
N ALA A 274 -11.84 6.84 -10.76
CA ALA A 274 -12.78 7.97 -10.66
C ALA A 274 -12.76 8.87 -11.91
N GLY A 275 -11.98 8.53 -12.95
CA GLY A 275 -11.86 9.30 -14.18
C GLY A 275 -10.99 10.54 -14.05
N THR A 276 -10.05 10.57 -13.10
CA THR A 276 -9.18 11.73 -12.85
C THR A 276 -7.77 11.42 -13.35
N PRO A 277 -7.27 12.10 -14.40
CA PRO A 277 -5.91 11.94 -14.90
C PRO A 277 -4.85 12.30 -13.86
N VAL A 278 -3.66 11.72 -14.01
CA VAL A 278 -2.58 11.81 -13.02
C VAL A 278 -1.46 12.73 -13.47
N ALA A 279 -0.96 13.57 -12.55
CA ALA A 279 0.29 14.32 -12.67
C ALA A 279 1.25 13.88 -11.57
N ALA A 280 2.46 13.42 -11.93
CA ALA A 280 3.42 12.93 -10.94
C ALA A 280 4.88 13.11 -11.38
N PHE A 281 5.80 12.94 -10.43
CA PHE A 281 7.22 12.78 -10.75
C PHE A 281 7.49 11.41 -11.38
N PRO A 282 8.49 11.31 -12.30
CA PRO A 282 8.82 10.06 -12.99
C PRO A 282 9.69 9.13 -12.10
N VAL A 283 9.17 8.74 -10.95
CA VAL A 283 9.84 7.88 -9.95
C VAL A 283 9.15 6.52 -9.85
N THR A 284 9.78 5.57 -9.15
CA THR A 284 9.17 4.27 -8.81
C THR A 284 7.81 4.48 -8.15
N GLY A 285 6.84 3.64 -8.47
CA GLY A 285 5.43 3.82 -8.13
C GLY A 285 4.68 4.45 -9.29
N PRO A 286 4.74 5.78 -9.51
CA PRO A 286 4.10 6.38 -10.68
C PRO A 286 4.52 5.79 -12.03
N LYS A 287 5.82 5.56 -12.27
CA LYS A 287 6.30 4.91 -13.51
C LYS A 287 5.74 3.51 -13.74
N ASP A 288 5.49 2.78 -12.66
CA ASP A 288 5.05 1.40 -12.71
C ASP A 288 3.52 1.28 -12.82
N VAL A 289 2.80 2.31 -12.35
CA VAL A 289 1.34 2.33 -12.34
C VAL A 289 0.77 3.12 -13.50
N ILE A 290 1.37 4.24 -13.89
CA ILE A 290 0.93 5.10 -15.00
C ILE A 290 1.84 4.82 -16.20
N THR A 291 1.52 3.76 -16.92
CA THR A 291 2.30 3.29 -18.08
C THR A 291 1.76 3.76 -19.43
N ASP A 292 0.54 4.31 -19.44
CA ASP A 292 -0.09 4.87 -20.63
C ASP A 292 -0.11 6.41 -20.54
N PRO A 293 0.48 7.14 -21.49
CA PRO A 293 0.48 8.61 -21.49
C PRO A 293 -0.93 9.21 -21.67
N ALA A 294 -1.93 8.44 -22.07
CA ALA A 294 -3.32 8.90 -22.18
C ALA A 294 -3.99 9.09 -20.81
N VAL A 295 -3.38 8.59 -19.71
CA VAL A 295 -4.00 8.62 -18.37
C VAL A 295 -3.23 9.45 -17.36
N GLY A 296 -2.02 9.92 -17.70
CA GLY A 296 -1.23 10.77 -16.81
C GLY A 296 0.06 11.25 -17.42
N THR A 297 0.55 12.35 -16.90
CA THR A 297 1.81 12.98 -17.28
C THR A 297 2.84 12.82 -16.17
N LEU A 298 3.98 12.20 -16.49
CA LEU A 298 5.11 12.05 -15.57
C LEU A 298 6.24 12.99 -16.00
N SER A 299 6.61 13.97 -15.15
CA SER A 299 7.65 14.95 -15.43
C SER A 299 8.43 15.35 -14.19
N GLU A 300 9.72 15.66 -14.34
CA GLU A 300 10.50 16.32 -13.27
C GLU A 300 9.99 17.74 -12.98
N ASP A 301 9.35 18.38 -13.96
CA ASP A 301 8.58 19.61 -13.78
C ASP A 301 7.12 19.23 -13.47
N LEU A 302 6.79 19.26 -12.18
CA LEU A 302 5.45 18.87 -11.71
C LEU A 302 4.38 19.88 -12.16
N GLN A 303 4.71 21.17 -12.36
CA GLN A 303 3.78 22.16 -12.88
C GLN A 303 3.41 21.86 -14.33
N ALA A 304 4.42 21.56 -15.16
CA ALA A 304 4.17 21.16 -16.53
C ALA A 304 3.35 19.85 -16.58
N ALA A 305 3.62 18.88 -15.70
CA ALA A 305 2.81 17.66 -15.61
C ALA A 305 1.34 17.97 -15.30
N CYS A 306 1.08 18.84 -14.30
CA CYS A 306 -0.27 19.25 -13.93
C CYS A 306 -1.02 19.89 -15.11
N LEU A 307 -0.39 20.84 -15.81
CA LEU A 307 -1.01 21.56 -16.92
C LEU A 307 -1.26 20.66 -18.12
N GLN A 308 -0.32 19.75 -18.45
CA GLN A 308 -0.50 18.78 -19.54
C GLN A 308 -1.59 17.75 -19.22
N SER A 309 -1.72 17.34 -17.95
CA SER A 309 -2.77 16.38 -17.55
C SER A 309 -4.19 16.95 -17.64
N LEU A 310 -4.37 18.26 -17.71
CA LEU A 310 -5.68 18.88 -17.99
C LEU A 310 -6.23 18.58 -19.38
N GLU A 311 -5.36 18.25 -20.33
CA GLU A 311 -5.74 17.91 -21.70
C GLU A 311 -6.19 16.44 -21.86
N LEU A 312 -5.98 15.62 -20.81
CA LEU A 312 -6.33 14.20 -20.81
C LEU A 312 -7.81 13.98 -20.47
N THR A 313 -8.36 12.85 -20.91
CA THR A 313 -9.78 12.59 -20.77
C THR A 313 -10.11 11.70 -19.58
N SER A 314 -11.21 11.96 -18.92
CA SER A 314 -11.75 11.12 -17.85
C SER A 314 -12.04 9.70 -18.32
N GLU A 315 -12.50 9.52 -19.58
CA GLU A 315 -12.78 8.21 -20.16
C GLU A 315 -11.52 7.36 -20.30
N ALA A 316 -10.41 7.93 -20.77
CA ALA A 316 -9.14 7.20 -20.89
C ALA A 316 -8.64 6.72 -19.51
N ALA A 317 -8.66 7.60 -18.50
CA ALA A 317 -8.29 7.27 -17.14
C ALA A 317 -9.15 6.12 -16.58
N ARG A 318 -10.47 6.20 -16.75
CA ARG A 318 -11.42 5.16 -16.33
C ARG A 318 -11.15 3.82 -17.00
N THR A 319 -11.06 3.81 -18.32
CA THR A 319 -10.82 2.58 -19.11
C THR A 319 -9.51 1.91 -18.71
N TYR A 320 -8.47 2.70 -18.46
CA TYR A 320 -7.20 2.19 -17.95
C TYR A 320 -7.34 1.47 -16.61
N ALA A 321 -8.06 2.07 -15.66
CA ALA A 321 -8.26 1.51 -14.33
C ALA A 321 -9.05 0.18 -14.34
N GLU A 322 -9.88 -0.07 -15.36
CA GLU A 322 -10.64 -1.33 -15.51
C GLU A 322 -9.73 -2.55 -15.68
N GLY A 323 -8.48 -2.34 -16.13
CA GLY A 323 -7.46 -3.39 -16.18
C GLY A 323 -6.91 -3.83 -14.81
N PHE A 324 -7.26 -3.15 -13.71
CA PHE A 324 -6.72 -3.40 -12.37
C PHE A 324 -7.78 -3.96 -11.41
N SER A 325 -8.12 -5.23 -11.57
CA SER A 325 -9.10 -5.92 -10.75
C SER A 325 -8.49 -6.49 -9.46
N TRP A 326 -9.14 -6.28 -8.33
CA TRP A 326 -8.78 -6.94 -7.07
C TRP A 326 -8.96 -8.46 -7.14
N ASP A 327 -9.91 -8.95 -7.94
CA ASP A 327 -10.11 -10.38 -8.15
C ASP A 327 -8.91 -11.03 -8.85
N ALA A 328 -8.41 -10.40 -9.93
CA ALA A 328 -7.21 -10.85 -10.63
C ALA A 328 -5.96 -10.75 -9.75
N ALA A 329 -5.80 -9.65 -8.99
CA ALA A 329 -4.70 -9.48 -8.04
C ALA A 329 -4.73 -10.56 -6.94
N THR A 330 -5.91 -10.90 -6.43
CA THR A 330 -6.08 -11.97 -5.44
C THR A 330 -5.80 -13.34 -6.04
N GLN A 331 -6.19 -13.60 -7.29
CA GLN A 331 -5.84 -14.85 -7.97
C GLN A 331 -4.33 -14.98 -8.11
N THR A 332 -3.63 -13.92 -8.52
CA THR A 332 -2.16 -13.88 -8.57
C THR A 332 -1.53 -14.18 -7.20
N PHE A 333 -2.10 -13.63 -6.12
CA PHE A 333 -1.67 -13.96 -4.76
C PHE A 333 -1.82 -15.46 -4.45
N LEU A 334 -2.98 -16.04 -4.75
CA LEU A 334 -3.26 -17.47 -4.52
C LEU A 334 -2.30 -18.38 -5.30
N ASP A 335 -1.99 -18.01 -6.54
CA ASP A 335 -1.08 -18.78 -7.43
C ASP A 335 0.39 -18.65 -6.99
N ALA A 336 0.73 -17.54 -6.33
CA ALA A 336 2.06 -17.30 -5.78
C ALA A 336 2.32 -18.05 -4.46
N LEU A 337 1.28 -18.47 -3.73
CA LEU A 337 1.44 -19.18 -2.47
C LEU A 337 2.12 -20.53 -2.68
N GLU A 338 3.08 -20.82 -1.80
CA GLU A 338 3.70 -22.14 -1.76
C GLU A 338 2.84 -23.09 -0.94
N ARG A 339 2.45 -24.21 -1.55
CA ARG A 339 1.61 -25.20 -0.89
C ARG A 339 2.41 -26.05 0.10
N THR A 340 1.83 -26.24 1.25
CA THR A 340 2.36 -27.05 2.34
C THR A 340 1.21 -27.81 3.00
N SER A 341 1.50 -28.65 3.98
CA SER A 341 0.48 -29.26 4.85
C SER A 341 1.02 -29.28 6.27
N VAL A 342 0.74 -28.17 6.99
CA VAL A 342 1.17 -28.07 8.39
C VAL A 342 0.10 -28.67 9.27
N THR A 343 0.41 -29.85 9.82
CA THR A 343 -0.44 -30.58 10.75
C THR A 343 0.05 -30.41 12.20
N GLY A 344 -0.81 -30.60 13.17
CA GLY A 344 -0.50 -30.38 14.59
C GLY A 344 0.45 -31.40 15.24
N ASN A 345 1.00 -32.34 14.49
CA ASN A 345 1.79 -33.47 15.03
C ASN A 345 3.30 -33.31 14.91
N GLU A 346 3.81 -32.11 14.65
CA GLU A 346 5.25 -31.87 14.73
C GLU A 346 5.58 -31.33 16.13
N ASP A 347 6.18 -32.20 16.95
CA ASP A 347 6.70 -31.96 18.31
C ASP A 347 7.92 -31.00 18.33
#